data_5bab9a39ab8c47bd8361315341a9bcfa
#
_entry.id   5bab9a39ab8c47bd8361315341a9bcfa
#
_cell.length_a   1.000
_cell.length_b   1.000
_cell.length_c   1.000
_cell.angle_alpha   90.00
_cell.angle_beta   90.00
_cell.angle_gamma   90.00
#
_symmetry.space_group_name_H-M   'P 1'
#
loop_
_entity.id
_entity.type
_entity.pdbx_description
1 polymer ?
#
loop_
_entity_poly.entity_id
_entity_poly.type
_entity_poly.pdbx_seq_one_letter_code
_entity_poly.pdbx_strand_id
1 'polypeptide(L)'
;MGRVASGCGAGGRSAGGGAQYAGGVLISTMNDLPGHDVDAVLGEVFGLTVRSRNVGSQIGAQFKSLVGGELKGMTKMLAEGREHATQRLIEAAEGKGANAVLAFRFDTSELGGTWTEICAYGTAVRVRPAP
;
A
#
# COMPACT_ATOMS: atom_id res chain seq x y z
N MET A 1 -19.26 18.78 6.83
CA MET A 1 -19.14 18.38 6.31
C MET A 1 -18.74 17.16 6.21
N GLY A 2 -18.43 16.51 6.17
CA GLY A 2 -17.92 15.46 6.08
C GLY A 2 -18.49 14.18 6.36
N ARG A 3 -19.57 13.91 6.60
CA ARG A 3 -19.94 12.79 6.87
C ARG A 3 -19.94 11.92 5.82
N VAL A 4 -19.27 11.82 5.02
CA VAL A 4 -19.16 11.09 3.98
C VAL A 4 -19.23 9.71 4.18
N ALA A 5 -18.60 9.25 4.99
CA ALA A 5 -18.42 7.90 5.08
C ALA A 5 -19.60 7.13 5.31
N SER A 6 -20.51 7.68 5.86
CA SER A 6 -21.49 6.86 6.27
C SER A 6 -22.21 6.15 5.21
N GLY A 7 -22.20 6.66 4.14
CA GLY A 7 -23.04 6.07 3.21
C GLY A 7 -22.61 4.94 2.52
N CYS A 8 -21.45 4.78 2.53
CA CYS A 8 -21.00 3.84 1.72
C CYS A 8 -21.28 2.53 2.09
N GLY A 9 -21.50 2.31 3.17
CA GLY A 9 -21.51 1.00 3.55
C GLY A 9 -22.46 0.16 2.91
N ALA A 10 -23.46 0.70 2.59
CA ALA A 10 -24.44 -0.10 2.21
C ALA A 10 -24.25 -0.78 0.95
N GLY A 11 -23.97 -1.80 0.92
CA GLY A 11 -24.09 -2.58 -0.18
C GLY A 11 -23.52 -2.24 -1.46
N GLY A 12 -22.70 -1.37 -1.36
CA GLY A 12 -22.17 -1.02 -2.57
C GLY A 12 -21.40 -2.08 -3.13
N ARG A 13 -21.83 -2.94 -3.86
CA ARG A 13 -21.00 -3.72 -4.49
C ARG A 13 -20.43 -2.99 -5.49
N SER A 14 -19.44 -2.35 -5.37
CA SER A 14 -18.80 -1.62 -6.36
C SER A 14 -18.18 -2.57 -7.24
N ALA A 15 -18.50 -2.51 -8.37
CA ALA A 15 -17.92 -3.33 -9.31
C ALA A 15 -16.56 -2.97 -9.65
N GLY A 16 -16.04 -2.03 -9.25
CA GLY A 16 -14.73 -1.74 -9.67
C GLY A 16 -13.79 -1.98 -8.59
N GLY A 17 -13.07 -2.90 -8.67
CA GLY A 17 -12.26 -3.39 -7.67
C GLY A 17 -11.15 -2.62 -7.11
N GLY A 18 -11.40 -1.57 -6.50
CA GLY A 18 -10.36 -0.97 -5.73
C GLY A 18 -10.30 -1.66 -4.40
N ALA A 19 -9.17 -2.09 -3.98
CA ALA A 19 -9.05 -2.70 -2.69
C ALA A 19 -9.27 -1.66 -1.63
N GLN A 20 -10.20 -1.97 -0.73
CA GLN A 20 -10.45 -1.08 0.34
C GLN A 20 -9.71 -1.56 1.54
N TYR A 21 -8.92 -0.76 2.14
CA TYR A 21 -8.17 -1.15 3.32
C TYR A 21 -8.87 -0.63 4.57
N ALA A 22 -8.42 -1.11 5.71
CA ALA A 22 -9.00 -0.68 6.97
C ALA A 22 -8.85 0.83 7.07
N GLY A 23 -9.86 1.51 7.52
CA GLY A 23 -9.81 2.94 7.57
C GLY A 23 -10.52 3.62 6.43
N GLY A 24 -10.90 2.88 5.42
CA GLY A 24 -11.67 3.46 4.34
C GLY A 24 -10.87 4.21 3.28
N VAL A 25 -9.59 4.02 3.21
CA VAL A 25 -8.78 4.65 2.16
C VAL A 25 -8.74 3.73 0.96
N LEU A 26 -9.13 4.24 -0.19
CA LEU A 26 -9.08 3.48 -1.43
C LEU A 26 -7.72 3.70 -2.08
N ILE A 27 -7.15 2.65 -2.61
CA ILE A 27 -5.84 2.76 -3.26
C ILE A 27 -5.97 2.40 -4.73
N SER A 28 -5.44 3.25 -5.59
CA SER A 28 -5.44 3.01 -7.02
C SER A 28 -4.04 3.19 -7.57
N THR A 29 -3.62 2.31 -8.45
CA THR A 29 -2.37 2.49 -9.16
C THR A 29 -2.57 3.33 -10.42
N MET A 30 -3.83 3.69 -10.73
CA MET A 30 -4.13 4.56 -11.84
C MET A 30 -3.95 6.01 -11.40
N ASN A 31 -3.98 6.91 -12.33
CA ASN A 31 -3.89 8.32 -12.01
C ASN A 31 -5.24 8.90 -11.60
N ASP A 32 -6.27 8.12 -11.61
CA ASP A 32 -7.58 8.56 -11.18
C ASP A 32 -8.28 7.41 -10.46
N LEU A 33 -9.51 7.64 -10.05
CA LEU A 33 -10.29 6.61 -9.40
C LEU A 33 -11.65 6.60 -10.12
N PRO A 34 -11.85 5.68 -11.04
CA PRO A 34 -13.10 5.63 -11.79
C PRO A 34 -14.33 5.61 -10.89
N GLY A 35 -15.33 6.34 -11.27
CA GLY A 35 -16.54 6.48 -10.47
C GLY A 35 -16.44 7.54 -9.40
N HIS A 36 -15.34 8.26 -9.35
CA HIS A 36 -15.14 9.29 -8.35
C HIS A 36 -14.53 10.53 -8.97
N ASP A 37 -14.80 11.65 -8.35
CA ASP A 37 -14.15 12.91 -8.75
C ASP A 37 -13.21 13.34 -7.63
N VAL A 38 -12.08 13.90 -8.00
CA VAL A 38 -11.12 14.39 -7.02
C VAL A 38 -11.52 15.78 -6.57
N ASP A 39 -11.78 15.93 -5.28
CA ASP A 39 -12.12 17.24 -4.73
C ASP A 39 -10.87 18.01 -4.33
N ALA A 40 -9.88 17.34 -3.84
CA ALA A 40 -8.67 18.02 -3.37
C ALA A 40 -7.47 17.09 -3.47
N VAL A 41 -6.35 17.64 -3.86
CA VAL A 41 -5.09 16.92 -3.86
C VAL A 41 -4.36 17.33 -2.60
N LEU A 42 -4.07 16.37 -1.74
CA LEU A 42 -3.50 16.65 -0.43
C LEU A 42 -1.99 16.46 -0.39
N GLY A 43 -1.44 15.95 -1.47
CA GLY A 43 0.01 15.85 -1.59
C GLY A 43 0.52 14.43 -1.55
N GLU A 44 1.81 14.32 -1.67
CA GLU A 44 2.47 13.05 -1.71
C GLU A 44 2.50 12.41 -0.33
N VAL A 45 2.32 11.12 -0.28
CA VAL A 45 2.47 10.34 0.95
C VAL A 45 3.32 9.12 0.66
N PHE A 46 3.99 8.65 1.68
CA PHE A 46 4.73 7.41 1.55
C PHE A 46 4.77 6.68 2.89
N GLY A 47 5.02 5.40 2.81
CA GLY A 47 5.24 4.57 3.98
C GLY A 47 6.49 3.75 3.75
N LEU A 48 7.34 3.68 4.76
CA LEU A 48 8.60 3.00 4.65
C LEU A 48 8.68 1.84 5.62
N THR A 49 9.36 0.80 5.21
CA THR A 49 9.78 -0.23 6.13
C THR A 49 11.18 -0.69 5.71
N VAL A 50 11.99 -1.04 6.68
CA VAL A 50 13.33 -1.55 6.41
C VAL A 50 13.40 -2.94 7.00
N ARG A 51 13.81 -3.89 6.19
CA ARG A 51 13.88 -5.28 6.59
C ARG A 51 15.32 -5.76 6.52
N SER A 52 15.72 -6.51 7.52
CA SER A 52 17.05 -7.10 7.53
C SER A 52 17.03 -8.38 6.72
N ARG A 53 17.94 -8.47 5.76
CA ARG A 53 18.05 -9.69 5.02
C ARG A 53 18.83 -10.71 5.79
N ASN A 54 19.42 -10.32 6.91
CA ASN A 54 20.20 -11.16 7.68
C ASN A 54 19.35 -11.82 8.71
N VAL A 55 18.21 -12.28 8.38
CA VAL A 55 17.40 -12.95 9.30
C VAL A 55 18.01 -14.28 9.50
N GLY A 56 19.25 -14.26 9.48
CA GLY A 56 20.08 -15.27 9.91
C GLY A 56 19.97 -16.57 9.22
N SER A 57 20.19 -17.54 10.00
CA SER A 57 20.24 -18.86 9.53
C SER A 57 18.95 -19.32 8.89
N GLN A 58 17.88 -18.63 9.13
CA GLN A 58 16.63 -19.05 8.55
C GLN A 58 16.60 -18.92 7.04
N ILE A 59 17.19 -17.87 6.52
CA ILE A 59 17.26 -17.71 5.08
C ILE A 59 18.21 -18.76 4.51
N GLY A 60 19.29 -19.01 5.18
CA GLY A 60 20.21 -20.04 4.74
C GLY A 60 19.57 -21.42 4.72
N ALA A 61 18.77 -21.72 5.69
CA ALA A 61 18.08 -22.99 5.69
C ALA A 61 17.06 -23.08 4.58
N GLN A 62 16.48 -21.96 4.21
CA GLN A 62 15.48 -21.98 3.16
C GLN A 62 16.11 -22.11 1.78
N PHE A 63 17.36 -21.76 1.63
CA PHE A 63 18.01 -21.97 0.37
C PHE A 63 18.02 -23.45 0.04
N LYS A 64 18.05 -24.31 1.04
CA LYS A 64 18.11 -25.73 0.79
C LYS A 64 16.78 -26.29 0.31
N SER A 65 15.71 -25.56 0.50
CA SER A 65 14.42 -26.01 0.04
C SER A 65 13.99 -25.24 -1.18
N LEU A 66 14.93 -24.74 -1.95
CA LEU A 66 14.62 -24.02 -3.14
C LEU A 66 14.00 -24.94 -4.16
N VAL A 67 12.80 -24.68 -4.58
CA VAL A 67 12.12 -25.47 -5.57
C VAL A 67 11.65 -24.54 -6.65
N GLY A 68 12.00 -24.83 -7.88
CA GLY A 68 11.53 -24.02 -9.00
C GLY A 68 12.14 -22.63 -9.07
N GLY A 69 13.21 -22.39 -8.35
CA GLY A 69 13.88 -21.10 -8.42
C GLY A 69 13.32 -20.04 -7.51
N GLU A 70 12.35 -20.38 -6.69
CA GLU A 70 11.75 -19.38 -5.79
C GLU A 70 12.27 -19.53 -4.36
N LEU A 71 12.62 -18.40 -3.75
CA LEU A 71 13.03 -18.37 -2.36
C LEU A 71 11.82 -17.99 -1.52
N LYS A 72 11.10 -19.00 -1.04
CA LYS A 72 9.82 -18.76 -0.39
C LYS A 72 9.94 -17.88 0.85
N GLY A 73 10.99 -18.03 1.63
CA GLY A 73 11.18 -17.21 2.80
C GLY A 73 11.39 -15.75 2.47
N MET A 74 12.12 -15.47 1.41
CA MET A 74 12.34 -14.11 0.98
C MET A 74 11.08 -13.53 0.36
N THR A 75 10.33 -14.33 -0.37
CA THR A 75 9.06 -13.87 -0.92
C THR A 75 8.12 -13.46 0.21
N LYS A 76 8.05 -14.26 1.26
CA LYS A 76 7.20 -13.95 2.38
C LYS A 76 7.66 -12.68 3.09
N MET A 77 8.97 -12.54 3.28
CA MET A 77 9.53 -11.36 3.93
C MET A 77 9.21 -10.09 3.14
N LEU A 78 9.35 -10.15 1.82
CA LEU A 78 9.08 -8.99 0.98
C LEU A 78 7.59 -8.67 0.93
N ALA A 79 6.75 -9.69 0.89
CA ALA A 79 5.31 -9.48 0.91
C ALA A 79 4.86 -8.82 2.21
N GLU A 80 5.40 -9.27 3.33
CA GLU A 80 5.09 -8.66 4.61
C GLU A 80 5.61 -7.23 4.68
N GLY A 81 6.79 -7.00 4.11
CA GLY A 81 7.35 -5.66 4.06
C GLY A 81 6.49 -4.71 3.25
N ARG A 82 5.97 -5.18 2.13
CA ARG A 82 5.06 -4.35 1.32
C ARG A 82 3.78 -4.06 2.05
N GLU A 83 3.26 -5.03 2.78
CA GLU A 83 2.06 -4.81 3.55
C GLU A 83 2.27 -3.77 4.64
N HIS A 84 3.39 -3.83 5.35
CA HIS A 84 3.70 -2.86 6.38
C HIS A 84 3.91 -1.47 5.79
N ALA A 85 4.60 -1.39 4.65
CA ALA A 85 4.80 -0.09 3.99
C ALA A 85 3.46 0.50 3.56
N THR A 86 2.57 -0.33 3.03
CA THR A 86 1.24 0.11 2.61
C THR A 86 0.45 0.62 3.80
N GLN A 87 0.51 -0.09 4.93
CA GLN A 87 -0.22 0.32 6.11
C GLN A 87 0.28 1.67 6.62
N ARG A 88 1.58 1.90 6.58
CA ARG A 88 2.13 3.19 6.98
C ARG A 88 1.74 4.30 6.03
N LEU A 89 1.63 4.00 4.73
CA LEU A 89 1.17 4.96 3.76
C LEU A 89 -0.29 5.32 4.04
N ILE A 90 -1.13 4.35 4.35
CA ILE A 90 -2.52 4.60 4.66
C ILE A 90 -2.64 5.51 5.88
N GLU A 91 -1.84 5.25 6.90
CA GLU A 91 -1.85 6.09 8.10
C GLU A 91 -1.44 7.50 7.78
N ALA A 92 -0.43 7.67 6.93
CA ALA A 92 0.01 9.00 6.52
C ALA A 92 -1.09 9.71 5.73
N ALA A 93 -1.78 8.99 4.86
CA ALA A 93 -2.86 9.56 4.07
C ALA A 93 -4.03 9.98 4.97
N GLU A 94 -4.37 9.14 5.92
CA GLU A 94 -5.43 9.46 6.86
C GLU A 94 -5.09 10.69 7.68
N GLY A 95 -3.83 10.83 8.05
CA GLY A 95 -3.36 12.00 8.78
C GLY A 95 -3.51 13.29 7.99
N LYS A 96 -3.57 13.20 6.67
CA LYS A 96 -3.78 14.38 5.85
C LYS A 96 -5.27 14.58 5.52
N GLY A 97 -6.14 13.71 6.00
CA GLY A 97 -7.56 13.80 5.71
C GLY A 97 -7.96 13.18 4.40
N ALA A 98 -7.10 12.35 3.83
CA ALA A 98 -7.38 11.72 2.55
C ALA A 98 -8.33 10.54 2.71
N ASN A 99 -9.05 10.24 1.65
CA ASN A 99 -9.84 9.02 1.59
C ASN A 99 -9.44 8.16 0.39
N ALA A 100 -8.42 8.58 -0.33
CA ALA A 100 -7.89 7.78 -1.44
C ALA A 100 -6.43 8.12 -1.70
N VAL A 101 -5.72 7.18 -2.29
CA VAL A 101 -4.35 7.40 -2.75
C VAL A 101 -4.30 6.98 -4.20
N LEU A 102 -3.83 7.86 -5.06
CA LEU A 102 -3.72 7.60 -6.49
C LEU A 102 -2.28 7.38 -6.88
N ALA A 103 -2.09 6.75 -8.01
CA ALA A 103 -0.76 6.49 -8.58
C ALA A 103 0.15 5.76 -7.58
N PHE A 104 -0.41 4.80 -6.90
CA PHE A 104 0.30 4.06 -5.88
C PHE A 104 1.38 3.18 -6.49
N ARG A 105 2.56 3.22 -5.93
CA ARG A 105 3.72 2.45 -6.40
C ARG A 105 4.56 2.00 -5.22
N PHE A 106 5.39 1.01 -5.47
CA PHE A 106 6.42 0.61 -4.54
C PHE A 106 7.79 0.90 -5.13
N ASP A 107 8.72 1.19 -4.27
CA ASP A 107 10.12 1.30 -4.66
C ASP A 107 10.91 0.49 -3.63
N THR A 108 11.86 -0.29 -4.07
CA THR A 108 12.64 -1.15 -3.20
C THR A 108 14.12 -0.87 -3.43
N SER A 109 14.83 -0.65 -2.35
CA SER A 109 16.26 -0.36 -2.42
C SER A 109 17.04 -1.25 -1.47
N GLU A 110 18.26 -1.55 -1.82
CA GLU A 110 19.12 -2.30 -0.94
C GLU A 110 20.07 -1.35 -0.26
N LEU A 111 20.16 -1.46 1.06
CA LEU A 111 21.02 -0.61 1.83
C LEU A 111 22.16 -1.46 2.40
N GLY A 112 23.32 -1.31 1.81
CA GLY A 112 24.52 -1.98 2.31
C GLY A 112 24.52 -3.49 2.22
N GLY A 113 23.71 -4.05 1.39
CA GLY A 113 23.72 -5.49 1.19
C GLY A 113 23.05 -6.30 2.28
N THR A 114 22.71 -5.68 3.40
CA THR A 114 22.12 -6.39 4.52
C THR A 114 20.69 -5.97 4.72
N TRP A 115 20.35 -4.76 4.35
CA TRP A 115 19.02 -4.21 4.60
C TRP A 115 18.28 -3.97 3.29
N THR A 116 17.00 -4.14 3.32
CA THR A 116 16.15 -3.81 2.18
C THR A 116 15.12 -2.79 2.62
N GLU A 117 15.06 -1.70 1.91
CA GLU A 117 14.06 -0.69 2.15
C GLU A 117 12.91 -0.91 1.20
N ILE A 118 11.70 -0.85 1.68
CA ILE A 118 10.51 -0.94 0.85
C ILE A 118 9.72 0.33 1.10
N CYS A 119 9.45 1.08 0.06
CA CYS A 119 8.71 2.32 0.14
C CYS A 119 7.45 2.21 -0.69
N ALA A 120 6.31 2.45 -0.06
CA ALA A 120 5.05 2.61 -0.79
C ALA A 120 4.80 4.09 -0.91
N TYR A 121 4.40 4.59 -2.06
CA TYR A 121 4.16 6.01 -2.23
C TYR A 121 3.02 6.26 -3.20
N GLY A 122 2.47 7.44 -3.14
CA GLY A 122 1.39 7.85 -4.02
C GLY A 122 0.92 9.24 -3.66
N THR A 123 -0.18 9.66 -4.25
CA THR A 123 -0.75 10.98 -4.01
C THR A 123 -2.02 10.84 -3.20
N ALA A 124 -2.03 11.43 -2.04
CA ALA A 124 -3.21 11.44 -1.18
C ALA A 124 -4.21 12.47 -1.71
N VAL A 125 -5.45 12.06 -1.84
CA VAL A 125 -6.50 12.91 -2.38
C VAL A 125 -7.77 12.75 -1.57
N ARG A 126 -8.66 13.70 -1.76
CA ARG A 126 -10.00 13.61 -1.24
C ARG A 126 -10.89 13.43 -2.45
N VAL A 127 -11.65 12.37 -2.48
CA VAL A 127 -12.53 12.06 -3.61
C VAL A 127 -13.97 11.97 -3.13
N ARG A 128 -14.90 12.13 -4.05
CA ARG A 128 -16.32 11.93 -3.80
C ARG A 128 -16.88 11.10 -4.93
N PRO A 129 -17.98 10.42 -4.73
CA PRO A 129 -18.59 9.66 -5.83
C PRO A 129 -19.00 10.60 -6.95
N ALA A 130 -18.77 10.19 -8.17
CA ALA A 130 -19.20 10.97 -9.31
C ALA A 130 -20.70 10.89 -9.45
N PRO A 131 -21.37 11.92 -9.95
CA PRO A 131 -22.81 11.91 -10.10
C PRO A 131 -23.32 10.93 -11.13
#